data_5e63ead7a4226556f3b4dfa9227ab81a
#
_entry.id   5e63ead7a4226556f3b4dfa9227ab81a
#
_cell.length_a   1.000
_cell.length_b   1.000
_cell.length_c   1.000
_cell.angle_alpha   90.00
_cell.angle_beta   90.00
_cell.angle_gamma   90.00
#
_symmetry.space_group_name_H-M   'P 1'
#
loop_
_entity.id
_entity.type
_entity.pdbx_description
1 polymer ?
#
loop_
_entity_poly.entity_id
_entity_poly.type
_entity_poly.pdbx_seq_one_letter_code
_entity_poly.pdbx_strand_id
1 'polypeptide(L)'
;MYGSIMRGRIKPGRRADYEKLISELVPNADDYGRGLHSVELAWEDNDPDRVVAIIHFRDRESYRANAERPETNADFERQMELFDGGVEWIDLNYGQYVGKPLSEAATAGS
;
A
#
# COMPACT_ATOMS: atom_id res chain seq x y z
N MET A 1 -13.89 5.02 -6.10
CA MET A 1 -12.53 4.71 -5.61
C MET A 1 -12.05 3.39 -6.18
N TYR A 2 -10.77 3.30 -6.41
CA TYR A 2 -10.12 2.12 -6.94
C TYR A 2 -8.92 1.78 -6.05
N GLY A 3 -8.48 0.55 -6.03
CA GLY A 3 -7.32 0.21 -5.24
C GLY A 3 -6.63 -1.05 -5.69
N SER A 4 -5.53 -1.35 -5.03
CA SER A 4 -4.78 -2.57 -5.26
C SER A 4 -4.25 -3.09 -3.94
N ILE A 5 -4.28 -4.40 -3.79
CA ILE A 5 -3.65 -5.06 -2.65
C ILE A 5 -2.38 -5.74 -3.14
N MET A 6 -1.28 -5.47 -2.46
CA MET A 6 -0.03 -6.19 -2.66
C MET A 6 0.21 -7.05 -1.43
N ARG A 7 0.51 -8.32 -1.64
CA ARG A 7 0.73 -9.26 -0.56
C ARG A 7 2.02 -10.02 -0.78
N GLY A 8 2.85 -10.11 0.25
CA GLY A 8 4.12 -10.83 0.15
C GLY A 8 4.80 -11.00 1.50
N ARG A 9 5.92 -11.70 1.49
CA ARG A 9 6.70 -11.96 2.70
C ARG A 9 7.95 -11.09 2.71
N ILE A 10 8.15 -10.37 3.81
CA ILE A 10 9.36 -9.59 4.04
C ILE A 10 10.44 -10.52 4.59
N LYS A 11 11.69 -10.25 4.24
CA LYS A 11 12.83 -10.98 4.80
C LYS A 11 12.84 -10.88 6.32
N PRO A 12 13.19 -11.95 7.04
CA PRO A 12 13.17 -11.95 8.50
C PRO A 12 13.94 -10.76 9.09
N GLY A 13 13.32 -10.08 10.06
CA GLY A 13 13.94 -8.94 10.74
C GLY A 13 13.89 -7.62 9.98
N ARG A 14 13.28 -7.57 8.79
CA ARG A 14 13.26 -6.36 7.96
C ARG A 14 11.93 -5.63 7.97
N ARG A 15 11.01 -6.00 8.85
CA ARG A 15 9.69 -5.37 8.94
C ARG A 15 9.76 -3.86 9.17
N ALA A 16 10.55 -3.43 10.15
CA ALA A 16 10.70 -2.01 10.45
C ALA A 16 11.33 -1.24 9.27
N ASP A 17 12.27 -1.86 8.56
CA ASP A 17 12.88 -1.26 7.38
C ASP A 17 11.86 -1.04 6.27
N TYR A 18 10.95 -2.00 6.08
CA TYR A 18 9.89 -1.86 5.09
C TYR A 18 8.91 -0.75 5.45
N GLU A 19 8.48 -0.69 6.71
CA GLU A 19 7.60 0.39 7.17
C GLU A 19 8.23 1.76 6.97
N LYS A 20 9.52 1.88 7.26
CA LYS A 20 10.28 3.11 7.05
C LYS A 20 10.32 3.48 5.57
N LEU A 21 10.62 2.51 4.71
CA LEU A 21 10.68 2.74 3.27
C LEU A 21 9.35 3.25 2.74
N ILE A 22 8.24 2.62 3.11
CA ILE A 22 6.91 3.04 2.67
C ILE A 22 6.59 4.46 3.17
N SER A 23 6.94 4.79 4.40
CA SER A 23 6.71 6.13 4.92
C SER A 23 7.57 7.19 4.23
N GLU A 24 8.68 6.81 3.61
CA GLU A 24 9.49 7.71 2.80
C GLU A 24 8.96 7.85 1.37
N LEU A 25 8.41 6.78 0.80
CA LEU A 25 7.94 6.76 -0.59
C LEU A 25 6.56 7.38 -0.77
N VAL A 26 5.65 7.15 0.18
CA VAL A 26 4.23 7.48 0.01
C VAL A 26 3.90 8.96 0.22
N PRO A 27 4.43 9.67 1.23
CA PRO A 27 4.01 11.05 1.49
C PRO A 27 4.64 12.03 0.49
N ASN A 28 4.34 11.86 -0.78
CA ASN A 28 4.75 12.78 -1.82
C ASN A 28 3.51 13.54 -2.30
N ALA A 29 3.53 14.87 -2.15
CA ALA A 29 2.41 15.73 -2.56
C ALA A 29 2.02 15.51 -4.02
N ASP A 30 2.99 15.24 -4.89
CA ASP A 30 2.73 14.97 -6.30
C ASP A 30 1.93 13.68 -6.50
N ASP A 31 2.18 12.67 -5.68
CA ASP A 31 1.44 11.41 -5.76
C ASP A 31 -0.03 11.62 -5.39
N TYR A 32 -0.30 12.40 -4.35
CA TYR A 32 -1.67 12.74 -3.98
C TYR A 32 -2.35 13.56 -5.09
N GLY A 33 -1.64 14.50 -5.69
CA GLY A 33 -2.14 15.27 -6.83
C GLY A 33 -2.47 14.42 -8.04
N ARG A 34 -1.80 13.27 -8.19
CA ARG A 34 -2.04 12.33 -9.29
C ARG A 34 -3.09 11.28 -8.97
N GLY A 35 -3.74 11.36 -7.83
CA GLY A 35 -4.86 10.50 -7.49
C GLY A 35 -4.56 9.39 -6.50
N LEU A 36 -3.33 9.28 -6.01
CA LEU A 36 -3.04 8.40 -4.88
C LEU A 36 -3.72 8.97 -3.64
N HIS A 37 -4.55 8.19 -3.00
CA HIS A 37 -5.29 8.62 -1.81
C HIS A 37 -4.57 8.24 -0.53
N SER A 38 -4.22 6.97 -0.39
CA SER A 38 -3.60 6.47 0.84
C SER A 38 -2.99 5.09 0.63
N VAL A 39 -2.08 4.74 1.51
CA VAL A 39 -1.52 3.38 1.61
C VAL A 39 -1.63 2.95 3.06
N GLU A 40 -2.15 1.75 3.26
CA GLU A 40 -2.21 1.13 4.57
C GLU A 40 -1.36 -0.12 4.55
N LEU A 41 -0.59 -0.35 5.61
CA LEU A 41 0.14 -1.60 5.79
C LEU A 41 -0.50 -2.39 6.91
N ALA A 42 -0.69 -3.67 6.68
CA ALA A 42 -1.16 -4.60 7.69
C ALA A 42 -0.27 -5.84 7.66
N TRP A 43 -0.05 -6.42 8.81
CA TRP A 43 0.77 -7.63 8.94
C TRP A 43 -0.15 -8.78 9.32
N GLU A 44 0.05 -9.93 8.72
CA GLU A 44 -0.80 -11.08 8.99
C GLU A 44 -0.57 -11.57 10.42
N ASP A 45 -1.65 -11.86 11.13
CA ASP A 45 -1.58 -12.23 12.53
C ASP A 45 -0.80 -13.53 12.76
N ASN A 46 -0.96 -14.48 11.85
CA ASN A 46 -0.30 -15.79 11.95
C ASN A 46 1.12 -15.82 11.37
N ASP A 47 1.54 -14.75 10.70
CA ASP A 47 2.85 -14.66 10.05
C ASP A 47 3.30 -13.20 10.05
N PRO A 48 4.04 -12.77 11.08
CA PRO A 48 4.38 -11.36 11.26
C PRO A 48 5.33 -10.80 10.20
N ASP A 49 5.92 -11.62 9.35
CA ASP A 49 6.73 -11.18 8.23
C ASP A 49 5.91 -11.05 6.95
N ARG A 50 4.64 -11.43 6.97
CA ARG A 50 3.78 -11.33 5.80
C ARG A 50 2.99 -10.03 5.84
N VAL A 51 3.22 -9.21 4.81
CA VAL A 51 2.61 -7.88 4.71
C VAL A 51 1.50 -7.87 3.68
N VAL A 52 0.46 -7.08 3.99
CA VAL A 52 -0.59 -6.73 3.03
C VAL A 52 -0.57 -5.21 2.91
N ALA A 53 -0.24 -4.69 1.74
CA ALA A 53 -0.30 -3.27 1.46
C ALA A 53 -1.60 -2.97 0.72
N ILE A 54 -2.38 -2.05 1.25
CA ILE A 54 -3.67 -1.66 0.67
C ILE A 54 -3.50 -0.25 0.12
N ILE A 55 -3.53 -0.13 -1.20
CA ILE A 55 -3.25 1.12 -1.89
C ILE A 55 -4.54 1.66 -2.49
N HIS A 56 -4.92 2.86 -2.06
CA HIS A 56 -6.16 3.50 -2.49
C HIS A 56 -5.88 4.59 -3.51
N PHE A 57 -6.58 4.54 -4.64
CA PHE A 57 -6.53 5.57 -5.68
C PHE A 57 -7.91 6.18 -5.88
N ARG A 58 -7.94 7.43 -6.36
CA ARG A 58 -9.17 8.13 -6.68
C ARG A 58 -10.00 7.35 -7.70
N ASP A 59 -9.35 6.82 -8.73
CA ASP A 59 -10.00 6.07 -9.82
C ASP A 59 -8.99 5.13 -10.50
N ARG A 60 -9.51 4.28 -11.36
CA ARG A 60 -8.71 3.31 -12.10
C ARG A 60 -7.70 3.96 -13.03
N GLU A 61 -8.07 5.08 -13.63
CA GLU A 61 -7.21 5.81 -14.54
C GLU A 61 -5.97 6.36 -13.82
N SER A 62 -6.15 6.91 -12.61
CA SER A 62 -5.05 7.35 -11.77
C SER A 62 -4.11 6.21 -11.41
N TYR A 63 -4.66 5.05 -11.08
CA TYR A 63 -3.87 3.85 -10.79
C TYR A 63 -3.02 3.44 -12.00
N ARG A 64 -3.62 3.38 -13.17
CA ARG A 64 -2.92 3.00 -14.41
C ARG A 64 -1.81 3.99 -14.75
N ALA A 65 -2.09 5.27 -14.66
CA ALA A 65 -1.11 6.30 -14.93
C ALA A 65 0.07 6.20 -13.95
N ASN A 66 -0.20 5.92 -12.67
CA ASN A 66 0.84 5.73 -11.68
C ASN A 66 1.70 4.49 -11.99
N ALA A 67 1.08 3.40 -12.39
CA ALA A 67 1.78 2.15 -12.68
C ALA A 67 2.73 2.27 -13.89
N GLU A 68 2.45 3.20 -14.80
CA GLU A 68 3.26 3.40 -15.99
C GLU A 68 4.45 4.34 -15.77
N ARG A 69 4.54 4.98 -14.63
CA ARG A 69 5.62 5.92 -14.34
C ARG A 69 6.94 5.19 -14.06
N PRO A 70 8.07 5.64 -14.63
CA PRO A 70 9.37 5.05 -14.32
C PRO A 70 9.72 5.12 -12.83
N GLU A 71 9.33 6.22 -12.15
CA GLU A 71 9.57 6.41 -10.72
C GLU A 71 8.85 5.35 -9.88
N THR A 72 7.64 4.99 -10.27
CA THR A 72 6.87 3.94 -9.60
C THR A 72 7.58 2.60 -9.71
N ASN A 73 8.11 2.29 -10.89
CA ASN A 73 8.86 1.05 -11.09
C ASN A 73 10.15 1.03 -10.25
N ALA A 74 10.86 2.15 -10.19
CA ALA A 74 12.07 2.26 -9.37
C ALA A 74 11.76 2.08 -7.88
N ASP A 75 10.67 2.67 -7.40
CA ASP A 75 10.22 2.50 -6.03
C ASP A 75 9.84 1.06 -5.73
N PHE A 76 9.18 0.41 -6.67
CA PHE A 76 8.83 -1.01 -6.55
C PHE A 76 10.07 -1.89 -6.46
N GLU A 77 11.08 -1.62 -7.28
CA GLU A 77 12.33 -2.37 -7.23
C GLU A 77 13.04 -2.22 -5.88
N ARG A 78 13.00 -1.01 -5.29
CA ARG A 78 13.54 -0.80 -3.94
C ARG A 78 12.80 -1.62 -2.90
N GLN A 79 11.48 -1.72 -3.02
CA GLN A 79 10.67 -2.55 -2.13
C GLN A 79 11.04 -4.02 -2.27
N MET A 80 11.23 -4.49 -3.50
CA MET A 80 11.53 -5.90 -3.76
C MET A 80 12.84 -6.38 -3.11
N GLU A 81 13.76 -5.48 -2.84
CA GLU A 81 14.99 -5.83 -2.10
C GLU A 81 14.72 -6.32 -0.68
N LEU A 82 13.58 -5.93 -0.10
CA LEU A 82 13.18 -6.33 1.24
C LEU A 82 12.27 -7.56 1.26
N PHE A 83 11.78 -7.98 0.10
CA PHE A 83 10.87 -9.12 0.01
C PHE A 83 11.63 -10.44 -0.17
N ASP A 84 11.10 -11.48 0.45
CA ASP A 84 11.57 -12.85 0.30
C ASP A 84 10.63 -13.53 -0.70
N GLY A 85 11.03 -13.53 -1.97
CA GLY A 85 10.23 -14.03 -3.06
C GLY A 85 9.39 -12.97 -3.75
N GLY A 86 8.41 -13.40 -4.52
CA GLY A 86 7.53 -12.51 -5.26
C GLY A 86 6.37 -11.99 -4.43
N VAL A 87 5.57 -11.14 -5.05
CA VAL A 87 4.38 -10.57 -4.44
C VAL A 87 3.16 -10.91 -5.29
N GLU A 88 2.00 -10.94 -4.65
CA GLU A 88 0.70 -11.09 -5.30
C GLU A 88 0.02 -9.73 -5.38
N TRP A 89 -0.67 -9.49 -6.49
CA TRP A 89 -1.45 -8.27 -6.69
C TRP A 89 -2.91 -8.61 -6.90
N ILE A 90 -3.80 -7.86 -6.24
CA ILE A 90 -5.24 -7.96 -6.43
C ILE A 90 -5.77 -6.54 -6.63
N ASP A 91 -6.26 -6.25 -7.82
CA ASP A 91 -6.84 -4.95 -8.11
C ASP A 91 -8.31 -4.94 -7.70
N LEU A 92 -8.76 -3.83 -7.10
CA LEU A 92 -10.08 -3.71 -6.50
C LEU A 92 -10.83 -2.52 -7.05
N ASN A 93 -12.06 -2.79 -7.45
CA ASN A 93 -13.03 -1.76 -7.81
C ASN A 93 -13.99 -1.64 -6.63
N TYR A 94 -13.93 -0.52 -5.90
CA TYR A 94 -14.69 -0.40 -4.67
C TYR A 94 -16.18 -0.27 -4.96
N GLY A 95 -16.96 -0.99 -4.19
CA GLY A 95 -18.41 -0.89 -4.19
C GLY A 95 -18.88 0.00 -3.06
N GLN A 96 -19.71 -0.54 -2.20
CA GLN A 96 -20.32 0.19 -1.11
C GLN A 96 -19.46 0.15 0.15
N TYR A 97 -19.30 1.29 0.81
CA TYR A 97 -18.75 1.36 2.15
C TYR A 97 -19.91 1.42 3.15
N VAL A 98 -19.84 0.57 4.16
CA VAL A 98 -20.84 0.54 5.24
C VAL A 98 -20.11 0.57 6.57
N GLY A 99 -20.45 1.54 7.40
CA GLY A 99 -19.85 1.68 8.71
C GLY A 99 -19.26 3.07 8.94
N LYS A 100 -18.53 3.21 10.01
CA LYS A 100 -17.85 4.48 10.35
C LYS A 100 -16.49 4.57 9.67
N PRO A 101 -15.99 5.79 9.39
CA PRO A 101 -14.63 5.96 8.89
C PRO A 101 -13.61 5.35 9.84
N LEU A 102 -12.55 4.76 9.27
CA LEU A 102 -11.50 4.13 10.06
C LEU A 102 -10.81 5.13 11.01
N SER A 103 -10.62 6.37 10.57
CA SER A 103 -10.02 7.42 11.38
C SER A 103 -10.85 7.73 12.62
N GLU A 104 -12.19 7.73 12.51
CA GLU A 104 -13.10 7.92 13.64
C GLU A 104 -13.05 6.74 14.60
N ALA A 105 -13.02 5.51 14.08
CA ALA A 105 -12.89 4.31 14.90
C ALA A 105 -11.56 4.30 15.67
N ALA A 106 -10.46 4.68 15.03
CA ALA A 106 -9.16 4.76 15.67
C ALA A 106 -9.13 5.81 16.79
N THR A 107 -9.77 6.95 16.56
CA THR A 107 -9.89 8.01 17.56
C THR A 107 -10.73 7.56 18.74
N ALA A 108 -11.83 6.86 18.50
CA ALA A 108 -12.70 6.35 19.55
C ALA A 108 -12.02 5.26 20.40
N GLY A 109 -11.09 4.52 19.82
CA GLY A 109 -10.33 3.49 20.50
C GLY A 109 -9.17 3.97 21.35
N SER A 110 -8.86 5.24 21.26
CA SER A 110 -7.79 5.87 22.03
C SER A 110 -8.36 6.62 23.27
#